data_39c5d677678802f1118983f671d51b35
#
_entry.id   39c5d677678802f1118983f671d51b35
#
_cell.length_a   1.000
_cell.length_b   1.000
_cell.length_c   1.000
_cell.angle_alpha   90.00
_cell.angle_beta   90.00
_cell.angle_gamma   90.00
#
_symmetry.space_group_name_H-M   'P 1'
#
loop_
_entity.id
_entity.type
_entity.pdbx_description
1 polymer ?
#
loop_
_entity_poly.entity_id
_entity_poly.type
_entity_poly.pdbx_seq_one_letter_code
_entity_poly.pdbx_strand_id
1 'polypeptide(L)'
;MPPKLRGKWALGITPRNFTWVIKDRLAICERPGGYGENHRRVRRQEEIIWLRENRFDLVISTIAAPHNLHAYEELNMPYRHRPFGGIDDANLFLRSFYKELQTMLAKDMKLVIHAEEVGDRILGIMGGYIRWSGMVDDPSQAIIITERIGGRQLDTWARELILGVHELR
;
A
#
# COMPACT_ATOMS: atom_id res chain seq x y z
N MET A 1 6.87 22.91 13.19
CA MET A 1 7.52 22.55 11.91
C MET A 1 8.52 21.44 12.14
N PRO A 2 8.50 20.41 11.30
CA PRO A 2 9.56 19.43 11.35
C PRO A 2 10.90 20.11 11.03
N PRO A 3 12.01 19.63 11.59
CA PRO A 3 13.33 20.20 11.30
C PRO A 3 13.63 20.10 9.81
N LYS A 4 14.17 21.15 9.22
CA LYS A 4 14.62 21.13 7.83
C LYS A 4 15.88 20.30 7.75
N LEU A 5 15.79 19.16 7.07
CA LEU A 5 16.93 18.35 6.74
C LEU A 5 17.77 19.05 5.66
N ARG A 6 19.07 18.91 5.75
CA ARG A 6 20.02 19.49 4.78
C ARG A 6 20.88 18.38 4.19
N GLY A 7 21.31 18.59 2.93
CA GLY A 7 22.18 17.66 2.23
C GLY A 7 21.43 16.55 1.49
N LYS A 8 22.14 15.47 1.15
CA LYS A 8 21.60 14.37 0.33
C LYS A 8 20.41 13.63 0.95
N TRP A 9 20.23 13.75 2.25
CA TRP A 9 19.14 13.08 2.98
C TRP A 9 17.86 13.90 3.07
N ALA A 10 17.90 15.15 2.61
CA ALA A 10 16.72 16.05 2.67
C ALA A 10 15.51 15.53 1.91
N LEU A 11 15.72 14.75 0.85
CA LEU A 11 14.66 14.18 0.02
C LEU A 11 14.27 12.76 0.46
N GLY A 12 14.99 12.19 1.41
CA GLY A 12 14.74 10.83 1.89
C GLY A 12 15.24 9.74 0.95
N ILE A 13 14.78 8.52 1.20
CA ILE A 13 15.11 7.33 0.42
C ILE A 13 13.82 6.62 0.05
N THR A 14 13.70 6.23 -1.22
CA THR A 14 12.54 5.47 -1.70
C THR A 14 12.34 4.20 -0.88
N PRO A 15 11.12 3.94 -0.37
CA PRO A 15 10.81 2.70 0.33
C PRO A 15 11.09 1.45 -0.51
N ARG A 16 11.43 0.35 0.17
CA ARG A 16 11.73 -0.90 -0.52
C ARG A 16 10.53 -1.41 -1.30
N ASN A 17 10.82 -1.92 -2.51
CA ASN A 17 9.81 -2.48 -3.41
C ASN A 17 8.65 -1.53 -3.71
N PHE A 18 8.94 -0.23 -3.70
CA PHE A 18 7.95 0.77 -4.09
C PHE A 18 7.45 0.48 -5.50
N THR A 19 6.13 0.34 -5.65
CA THR A 19 5.49 -0.06 -6.89
C THR A 19 4.21 0.76 -7.10
N TRP A 20 4.09 1.40 -8.26
CA TRP A 20 2.85 2.06 -8.63
C TRP A 20 1.79 1.04 -9.02
N VAL A 21 0.61 1.13 -8.42
CA VAL A 21 -0.61 0.40 -8.84
C VAL A 21 -1.40 1.25 -9.83
N ILE A 22 -1.62 2.52 -9.47
CA ILE A 22 -2.16 3.54 -10.36
C ILE A 22 -1.15 4.67 -10.34
N LYS A 23 -0.52 4.93 -11.46
CA LYS A 23 0.57 5.89 -11.55
C LYS A 23 0.18 7.25 -10.97
N ASP A 24 1.03 7.79 -10.11
CA ASP A 24 0.87 9.07 -9.43
C ASP A 24 -0.33 9.17 -8.48
N ARG A 25 -1.04 8.05 -8.23
CA ARG A 25 -2.24 8.05 -7.40
C ARG A 25 -2.23 7.02 -6.28
N LEU A 26 -1.85 5.80 -6.58
CA LEU A 26 -1.87 4.69 -5.63
C LEU A 26 -0.63 3.83 -5.79
N ALA A 27 0.13 3.70 -4.73
CA ALA A 27 1.33 2.87 -4.69
C ALA A 27 1.28 1.87 -3.53
N ILE A 28 2.13 0.87 -3.63
CA ILE A 28 2.40 -0.09 -2.55
C ILE A 28 3.89 -0.13 -2.28
N CYS A 29 4.27 -0.43 -1.05
CA CYS A 29 5.67 -0.63 -0.68
C CYS A 29 5.77 -1.50 0.57
N GLU A 30 6.99 -1.95 0.88
CA GLU A 30 7.27 -2.53 2.19
C GLU A 30 7.20 -1.44 3.26
N ARG A 31 6.91 -1.85 4.49
CA ARG A 31 6.89 -0.90 5.60
C ARG A 31 8.23 -0.18 5.74
N PRO A 32 8.24 1.12 6.01
CA PRO A 32 9.47 1.88 6.17
C PRO A 32 10.40 1.27 7.23
N GLY A 33 11.67 1.13 6.86
CA GLY A 33 12.69 0.54 7.72
C GLY A 33 12.80 -0.99 7.63
N GLY A 34 11.87 -1.66 6.93
CA GLY A 34 11.84 -3.11 6.84
C GLY A 34 11.36 -3.79 8.13
N TYR A 35 11.57 -5.09 8.26
CA TYR A 35 11.16 -5.86 9.42
C TYR A 35 12.31 -6.75 9.94
N GLY A 36 12.11 -7.31 11.16
CA GLY A 36 13.07 -8.20 11.79
C GLY A 36 14.35 -7.50 12.20
N GLU A 37 15.45 -8.25 12.21
CA GLU A 37 16.76 -7.79 12.64
C GLU A 37 17.34 -6.68 11.77
N ASN A 38 16.87 -6.58 10.52
CA ASN A 38 17.31 -5.56 9.57
C ASN A 38 16.55 -4.24 9.69
N HIS A 39 15.65 -4.14 10.65
CA HIS A 39 14.90 -2.92 10.89
C HIS A 39 15.80 -1.83 11.46
N ARG A 40 15.87 -0.70 10.73
CA ARG A 40 16.72 0.44 11.14
C ARG A 40 15.87 1.69 11.30
N ARG A 41 15.97 2.32 12.47
CA ARG A 41 15.24 3.54 12.79
C ARG A 41 15.56 4.68 11.80
N VAL A 42 16.81 4.89 11.48
CA VAL A 42 17.22 5.94 10.55
C VAL A 42 16.67 5.69 9.16
N ARG A 43 16.74 4.44 8.69
CA ARG A 43 16.17 4.06 7.38
C ARG A 43 14.68 4.29 7.33
N ARG A 44 13.96 3.94 8.40
CA ARG A 44 12.52 4.18 8.51
C ARG A 44 12.20 5.66 8.39
N GLN A 45 12.93 6.52 9.08
CA GLN A 45 12.76 7.96 9.01
C GLN A 45 13.01 8.50 7.60
N GLU A 46 14.07 8.06 6.96
CA GLU A 46 14.43 8.48 5.59
C GLU A 46 13.37 8.05 4.57
N GLU A 47 12.81 6.87 4.71
CA GLU A 47 11.76 6.38 3.82
C GLU A 47 10.43 7.15 4.01
N ILE A 48 10.08 7.47 5.26
CA ILE A 48 8.91 8.31 5.56
C ILE A 48 9.09 9.72 5.01
N ILE A 49 10.28 10.29 5.14
CA ILE A 49 10.62 11.60 4.58
C ILE A 49 10.44 11.59 3.06
N TRP A 50 10.88 10.51 2.38
CA TRP A 50 10.69 10.38 0.94
C TRP A 50 9.22 10.44 0.55
N LEU A 51 8.35 9.72 1.28
CA LEU A 51 6.91 9.74 1.05
C LEU A 51 6.33 11.15 1.21
N ARG A 52 6.75 11.85 2.25
CA ARG A 52 6.32 13.23 2.51
C ARG A 52 6.80 14.18 1.41
N GLU A 53 8.07 14.11 1.02
CA GLU A 53 8.66 14.99 0.00
C GLU A 53 8.09 14.70 -1.40
N ASN A 54 7.65 13.48 -1.66
CA ASN A 54 6.95 13.13 -2.89
C ASN A 54 5.45 13.38 -2.84
N ARG A 55 4.99 14.09 -1.81
CA ARG A 55 3.62 14.61 -1.68
C ARG A 55 2.53 13.52 -1.61
N PHE A 56 2.84 12.40 -0.99
CA PHE A 56 1.80 11.46 -0.62
C PHE A 56 0.89 12.09 0.44
N ASP A 57 -0.40 12.00 0.23
CA ASP A 57 -1.39 12.57 1.15
C ASP A 57 -1.64 11.68 2.36
N LEU A 58 -1.51 10.37 2.20
CA LEU A 58 -1.81 9.40 3.24
C LEU A 58 -1.04 8.10 3.06
N VAL A 59 -0.54 7.58 4.16
CA VAL A 59 0.00 6.21 4.25
C VAL A 59 -1.07 5.32 4.89
N ILE A 60 -1.30 4.16 4.31
CA ILE A 60 -2.21 3.16 4.87
C ILE A 60 -1.40 1.93 5.27
N SER A 61 -1.36 1.61 6.56
CA SER A 61 -0.68 0.43 7.06
C SER A 61 -1.64 -0.75 7.13
N THR A 62 -1.33 -1.83 6.43
CA THR A 62 -2.09 -3.08 6.49
C THR A 62 -1.45 -4.11 7.43
N ILE A 63 -0.38 -3.75 8.10
CA ILE A 63 0.33 -4.63 9.04
C ILE A 63 -0.51 -4.84 10.29
N ALA A 64 -0.60 -6.08 10.75
CA ALA A 64 -1.44 -6.43 11.88
C ALA A 64 -1.05 -5.69 13.17
N ALA A 65 0.25 -5.58 13.44
CA ALA A 65 0.77 -4.91 14.63
C ALA A 65 0.95 -3.41 14.41
N PRO A 66 0.64 -2.57 15.42
CA PRO A 66 0.79 -1.11 15.30
C PRO A 66 2.23 -0.62 15.52
N HIS A 67 3.22 -1.47 15.36
CA HIS A 67 4.62 -1.11 15.59
C HIS A 67 5.07 0.01 14.67
N ASN A 68 5.79 0.96 15.26
CA ASN A 68 6.42 2.07 14.53
C ASN A 68 5.48 3.05 13.83
N LEU A 69 4.17 2.96 14.02
CA LEU A 69 3.23 3.93 13.46
C LEU A 69 3.45 5.35 14.01
N HIS A 70 3.95 5.46 15.24
CA HIS A 70 4.32 6.75 15.85
C HIS A 70 5.37 7.52 15.03
N ALA A 71 6.18 6.84 14.24
CA ALA A 71 7.18 7.50 13.39
C ALA A 71 6.53 8.39 12.32
N TYR A 72 5.33 8.03 11.85
CA TYR A 72 4.57 8.89 10.93
C TYR A 72 4.14 10.18 11.62
N GLU A 73 3.70 10.10 12.87
CA GLU A 73 3.31 11.27 13.66
C GLU A 73 4.50 12.20 13.88
N GLU A 74 5.65 11.64 14.27
CA GLU A 74 6.88 12.40 14.51
C GLU A 74 7.34 13.17 13.27
N LEU A 75 7.10 12.64 12.08
CA LEU A 75 7.51 13.24 10.82
C LEU A 75 6.39 13.98 10.09
N ASN A 76 5.25 14.17 10.75
CA ASN A 76 4.07 14.83 10.18
C ASN A 76 3.59 14.20 8.87
N MET A 77 3.63 12.88 8.80
CA MET A 77 3.08 12.12 7.68
C MET A 77 1.72 11.55 8.08
N PRO A 78 0.61 11.99 7.48
CA PRO A 78 -0.70 11.41 7.76
C PRO A 78 -0.73 9.90 7.48
N TYR A 79 -1.34 9.15 8.38
CA TYR A 79 -1.44 7.70 8.22
C TYR A 79 -2.76 7.17 8.76
N ARG A 80 -3.14 5.98 8.28
CA ARG A 80 -4.24 5.18 8.83
C ARG A 80 -3.78 3.75 9.01
N HIS A 81 -4.21 3.12 10.12
CA HIS A 81 -3.96 1.71 10.38
C HIS A 81 -5.19 0.90 9.96
N ARG A 82 -5.01 0.03 8.97
CA ARG A 82 -6.06 -0.87 8.45
C ARG A 82 -5.51 -2.30 8.46
N PRO A 83 -5.38 -2.91 9.64
CA PRO A 83 -4.74 -4.21 9.76
C PRO A 83 -5.50 -5.28 8.98
N PHE A 84 -4.75 -6.07 8.22
CA PHE A 84 -5.27 -7.20 7.49
C PHE A 84 -4.45 -8.43 7.89
N GLY A 85 -4.89 -9.12 8.94
CA GLY A 85 -4.14 -10.21 9.56
C GLY A 85 -4.75 -11.60 9.45
N GLY A 86 -6.03 -11.70 9.09
CA GLY A 86 -6.74 -12.97 9.08
C GLY A 86 -7.45 -13.27 7.77
N ILE A 87 -7.68 -14.55 7.50
CA ILE A 87 -8.43 -15.01 6.33
C ILE A 87 -9.93 -14.97 6.60
N ASP A 88 -10.34 -15.14 7.85
CA ASP A 88 -11.73 -15.39 8.23
C ASP A 88 -12.69 -14.24 7.95
N ASP A 89 -12.19 -12.99 7.98
CA ASP A 89 -12.98 -11.79 7.72
C ASP A 89 -12.51 -11.00 6.50
N ALA A 90 -11.81 -11.64 5.57
CA ALA A 90 -11.23 -10.96 4.40
C ALA A 90 -12.29 -10.20 3.59
N ASN A 91 -13.45 -10.79 3.35
CA ASN A 91 -14.50 -10.16 2.57
C ASN A 91 -15.06 -8.90 3.24
N LEU A 92 -15.27 -8.95 4.54
CA LEU A 92 -15.76 -7.80 5.30
C LEU A 92 -14.74 -6.67 5.28
N PHE A 93 -13.46 -7.00 5.54
CA PHE A 93 -12.37 -6.05 5.46
C PHE A 93 -12.30 -5.40 4.06
N LEU A 94 -12.29 -6.20 3.01
CA LEU A 94 -12.12 -5.72 1.64
C LEU A 94 -13.28 -4.84 1.16
N ARG A 95 -14.51 -5.14 1.52
CA ARG A 95 -15.66 -4.29 1.23
C ARG A 95 -15.45 -2.88 1.75
N SER A 96 -15.10 -2.76 3.01
CA SER A 96 -14.87 -1.49 3.68
C SER A 96 -13.63 -0.78 3.11
N PHE A 97 -12.54 -1.52 2.96
CA PHE A 97 -11.26 -1.01 2.48
C PHE A 97 -11.35 -0.47 1.06
N TYR A 98 -12.00 -1.20 0.16
CA TYR A 98 -12.16 -0.77 -1.24
C TYR A 98 -13.04 0.49 -1.35
N LYS A 99 -14.10 0.60 -0.56
CA LYS A 99 -14.91 1.82 -0.51
C LYS A 99 -14.12 3.01 -0.01
N GLU A 100 -13.30 2.81 1.02
CA GLU A 100 -12.42 3.84 1.55
C GLU A 100 -11.41 4.31 0.51
N LEU A 101 -10.74 3.38 -0.18
CA LEU A 101 -9.81 3.70 -1.27
C LEU A 101 -10.50 4.49 -2.38
N GLN A 102 -11.67 4.03 -2.81
CA GLN A 102 -12.43 4.71 -3.87
C GLN A 102 -12.79 6.14 -3.48
N THR A 103 -13.24 6.34 -2.25
CA THR A 103 -13.59 7.67 -1.73
C THR A 103 -12.39 8.60 -1.72
N MET A 104 -11.24 8.12 -1.24
CA MET A 104 -10.04 8.94 -1.19
C MET A 104 -9.48 9.25 -2.58
N LEU A 105 -9.45 8.27 -3.46
CA LEU A 105 -8.99 8.49 -4.84
C LEU A 105 -9.91 9.43 -5.62
N ALA A 106 -11.21 9.41 -5.35
CA ALA A 106 -12.16 10.34 -5.94
C ALA A 106 -11.92 11.79 -5.48
N LYS A 107 -11.27 11.99 -4.35
CA LYS A 107 -10.84 13.30 -3.84
C LYS A 107 -9.45 13.71 -4.32
N ASP A 108 -8.93 13.05 -5.32
CA ASP A 108 -7.59 13.27 -5.87
C ASP A 108 -6.43 13.07 -4.87
N MET A 109 -6.63 12.28 -3.84
CA MET A 109 -5.59 11.96 -2.89
C MET A 109 -4.55 11.02 -3.51
N LYS A 110 -3.31 11.22 -3.15
CA LYS A 110 -2.18 10.37 -3.51
C LYS A 110 -1.85 9.48 -2.32
N LEU A 111 -2.01 8.17 -2.51
CA LEU A 111 -1.98 7.17 -1.44
C LEU A 111 -0.84 6.19 -1.62
N VAL A 112 -0.30 5.72 -0.49
CA VAL A 112 0.60 4.58 -0.46
C VAL A 112 0.15 3.59 0.60
N ILE A 113 0.10 2.32 0.23
CA ILE A 113 -0.24 1.23 1.15
C ILE A 113 1.04 0.48 1.46
N HIS A 114 1.35 0.31 2.75
CA HIS A 114 2.48 -0.50 3.13
C HIS A 114 2.07 -1.84 3.74
N ALA A 115 2.84 -2.87 3.44
CA ALA A 115 2.71 -4.22 3.94
C ALA A 115 4.07 -4.72 4.42
N GLU A 116 4.11 -5.90 5.05
CA GLU A 116 5.40 -6.52 5.44
C GLU A 116 6.27 -6.80 4.21
N GLU A 117 5.63 -7.23 3.13
CA GLU A 117 6.31 -7.48 1.85
C GLU A 117 5.39 -7.11 0.69
N VAL A 118 5.97 -6.83 -0.46
CA VAL A 118 5.23 -6.64 -1.72
C VAL A 118 5.16 -8.00 -2.42
N GLY A 119 4.23 -8.84 -1.97
CA GLY A 119 4.02 -10.19 -2.44
C GLY A 119 2.60 -10.43 -2.95
N ASP A 120 2.26 -11.70 -3.09
CA ASP A 120 0.97 -12.11 -3.66
C ASP A 120 -0.24 -11.56 -2.92
N ARG A 121 -0.14 -11.43 -1.60
CA ARG A 121 -1.25 -10.95 -0.78
C ARG A 121 -1.64 -9.51 -1.12
N ILE A 122 -0.69 -8.59 -1.03
CA ILE A 122 -0.98 -7.18 -1.33
C ILE A 122 -1.28 -6.97 -2.81
N LEU A 123 -0.60 -7.70 -3.69
CA LEU A 123 -0.87 -7.66 -5.13
C LEU A 123 -2.29 -8.16 -5.44
N GLY A 124 -2.72 -9.25 -4.81
CA GLY A 124 -4.09 -9.75 -4.96
C GLY A 124 -5.13 -8.74 -4.50
N ILE A 125 -4.89 -8.08 -3.37
CA ILE A 125 -5.76 -7.01 -2.86
C ILE A 125 -5.84 -5.86 -3.86
N MET A 126 -4.71 -5.45 -4.43
CA MET A 126 -4.68 -4.36 -5.41
C MET A 126 -5.34 -4.75 -6.74
N GLY A 127 -5.06 -5.96 -7.24
CA GLY A 127 -5.74 -6.48 -8.44
C GLY A 127 -7.25 -6.60 -8.26
N GLY A 128 -7.67 -7.03 -7.09
CA GLY A 128 -9.08 -7.03 -6.69
C GLY A 128 -9.68 -5.64 -6.71
N TYR A 129 -8.97 -4.64 -6.21
CA TYR A 129 -9.41 -3.25 -6.24
C TYR A 129 -9.56 -2.72 -7.68
N ILE A 130 -8.59 -2.99 -8.53
CA ILE A 130 -8.63 -2.57 -9.95
C ILE A 130 -9.91 -3.09 -10.61
N ARG A 131 -10.26 -4.35 -10.36
CA ARG A 131 -11.48 -4.93 -10.90
C ARG A 131 -12.74 -4.43 -10.20
N TRP A 132 -12.74 -4.39 -8.88
CA TRP A 132 -13.86 -3.92 -8.06
C TRP A 132 -14.29 -2.49 -8.40
N SER A 133 -13.30 -1.62 -8.64
CA SER A 133 -13.54 -0.21 -8.98
C SER A 133 -14.12 -0.02 -10.39
N GLY A 134 -14.08 -1.04 -11.24
CA GLY A 134 -14.53 -0.95 -12.63
C GLY A 134 -13.46 -0.44 -13.60
N MET A 135 -12.24 -0.21 -13.14
CA MET A 135 -11.13 0.18 -14.03
C MET A 135 -10.83 -0.91 -15.06
N VAL A 136 -10.96 -2.17 -14.65
CA VAL A 136 -10.82 -3.33 -15.51
C VAL A 136 -11.91 -4.33 -15.13
N ASP A 137 -12.87 -4.58 -16.02
CA ASP A 137 -14.01 -5.47 -15.74
C ASP A 137 -13.66 -6.94 -15.94
N ASP A 138 -12.82 -7.25 -16.94
CA ASP A 138 -12.47 -8.64 -17.24
C ASP A 138 -11.48 -9.19 -16.19
N PRO A 139 -11.82 -10.29 -15.49
CA PRO A 139 -10.97 -10.86 -14.45
C PRO A 139 -9.61 -11.33 -14.99
N SER A 140 -9.55 -11.90 -16.18
CA SER A 140 -8.30 -12.34 -16.77
C SER A 140 -7.37 -11.18 -17.07
N GLN A 141 -7.91 -10.08 -17.57
CA GLN A 141 -7.13 -8.85 -17.79
C GLN A 141 -6.64 -8.24 -16.48
N ALA A 142 -7.47 -8.23 -15.45
CA ALA A 142 -7.08 -7.73 -14.12
C ALA A 142 -5.92 -8.55 -13.55
N ILE A 143 -5.93 -9.87 -13.71
CA ILE A 143 -4.84 -10.74 -13.28
C ILE A 143 -3.56 -10.42 -14.05
N ILE A 144 -3.63 -10.32 -15.37
CA ILE A 144 -2.46 -10.01 -16.22
C ILE A 144 -1.85 -8.66 -15.84
N ILE A 145 -2.67 -7.64 -15.68
CA ILE A 145 -2.22 -6.30 -15.29
C ILE A 145 -1.53 -6.35 -13.92
N THR A 146 -2.13 -7.04 -12.96
CA THR A 146 -1.58 -7.17 -11.62
C THR A 146 -0.24 -7.91 -11.63
N GLU A 147 -0.12 -8.97 -12.42
CA GLU A 147 1.13 -9.71 -12.59
C GLU A 147 2.23 -8.84 -13.21
N ARG A 148 1.88 -7.97 -14.14
CA ARG A 148 2.83 -6.99 -14.70
C ARG A 148 3.26 -5.95 -13.68
N ILE A 149 2.33 -5.43 -12.91
CA ILE A 149 2.64 -4.48 -11.83
C ILE A 149 3.62 -5.07 -10.84
N GLY A 150 3.38 -6.30 -10.39
CA GLY A 150 4.22 -6.98 -9.41
C GLY A 150 5.45 -7.66 -9.97
N GLY A 151 5.55 -7.80 -11.30
CA GLY A 151 6.66 -8.50 -11.94
C GLY A 151 6.73 -9.99 -11.60
N ARG A 152 5.58 -10.63 -11.32
CA ARG A 152 5.52 -12.03 -10.91
C ARG A 152 4.15 -12.64 -11.22
N GLN A 153 4.10 -13.96 -11.29
CA GLN A 153 2.82 -14.67 -11.34
C GLN A 153 2.18 -14.68 -9.96
N LEU A 154 0.87 -14.46 -9.93
CA LEU A 154 0.09 -14.50 -8.70
C LEU A 154 -0.18 -15.96 -8.28
N ASP A 155 -0.25 -16.16 -6.96
CA ASP A 155 -0.66 -17.46 -6.42
C ASP A 155 -2.18 -17.66 -6.54
N THR A 156 -2.64 -18.85 -6.14
CA THR A 156 -4.05 -19.23 -6.21
C THR A 156 -4.93 -18.28 -5.40
N TRP A 157 -4.51 -17.93 -4.19
CA TRP A 157 -5.28 -17.03 -3.33
C TRP A 157 -5.53 -15.67 -3.98
N ALA A 158 -4.49 -15.06 -4.53
CA ALA A 158 -4.58 -13.75 -5.19
C ALA A 158 -5.48 -13.80 -6.43
N ARG A 159 -5.35 -14.86 -7.23
CA ARG A 159 -6.19 -15.06 -8.43
C ARG A 159 -7.66 -15.25 -8.06
N GLU A 160 -7.93 -16.08 -7.05
CA GLU A 160 -9.30 -16.31 -6.59
C GLU A 160 -9.94 -15.03 -6.05
N LEU A 161 -9.17 -14.21 -5.34
CA LEU A 161 -9.65 -12.91 -4.87
C LEU A 161 -10.08 -12.02 -6.05
N ILE A 162 -9.25 -11.92 -7.08
CA ILE A 162 -9.57 -11.10 -8.26
C ILE A 162 -10.78 -11.65 -9.00
N LEU A 163 -10.86 -12.99 -9.15
CA LEU A 163 -11.99 -13.65 -9.83
C LEU A 163 -13.31 -13.44 -9.08
N GLY A 164 -13.30 -13.48 -7.76
CA GLY A 164 -14.49 -13.42 -6.92
C GLY A 164 -14.85 -12.01 -6.41
N VAL A 165 -14.11 -10.99 -6.79
CA VAL A 165 -14.27 -9.65 -6.19
C VAL A 165 -15.64 -9.01 -6.44
N HIS A 166 -16.36 -9.43 -7.46
CA HIS A 166 -17.73 -8.96 -7.74
C HIS A 166 -18.72 -9.26 -6.59
N GLU A 167 -18.42 -10.28 -5.79
CA GLU A 167 -19.23 -10.62 -4.60
C GLU A 167 -19.08 -9.59 -3.48
N LEU A 168 -18.09 -8.71 -3.58
CA LEU A 168 -17.82 -7.66 -2.59
C LEU A 168 -18.59 -6.36 -2.83
N ARG A 169 -19.36 -6.27 -3.89
CA ARG A 169 -20.18 -5.08 -4.24
C ARG A 169 -21.49 -5.02 -3.47
#